data_f3d0579b5f9e873c6f634349efb97426
#
_entry.id   f3d0579b5f9e873c6f634349efb97426
#
_cell.length_a   1.000
_cell.length_b   1.000
_cell.length_c   1.000
_cell.angle_alpha   90.00
_cell.angle_beta   90.00
_cell.angle_gamma   90.00
#
_symmetry.space_group_name_H-M   'P 1'
#
loop_
_entity.id
_entity.type
_entity.pdbx_description
1 polymer ?
#
loop_
_entity_poly.entity_id
_entity_poly.type
_entity_poly.pdbx_seq_one_letter_code
_entity_poly.pdbx_strand_id
1 'polypeptide(L)'
;SLPGTKKEADIISKITNAKIFLEDEASALNIQMEESPKILHVATHSFYIGDNKNDNLFSENIFSNSITNNKRIENPLLRSGIVLAGANYPDKNLKDDGYLTALEVSKLNWNGTELVVVSGCESGQGDLKSGEGVYGLKRAIAVAGARSSLLSLWEVDDKATAEFMESFYLKLKSGESRSKALSNTQKEFREHPIKAWQHPNVWAAFQLNGDWRPINW
;
A
#
# COMPACT_ATOMS: atom_id res chain seq x y z
N SER A 1 11.41 -0.25 12.20
CA SER A 1 11.05 1.13 11.83
C SER A 1 11.76 1.46 10.53
N LEU A 2 11.00 1.86 9.52
CA LEU A 2 11.48 2.29 8.21
C LEU A 2 11.70 3.81 8.26
N PRO A 3 12.94 4.32 8.25
CA PRO A 3 13.19 5.77 8.43
C PRO A 3 12.55 6.64 7.34
N GLY A 4 12.42 6.12 6.14
CA GLY A 4 11.78 6.82 5.02
C GLY A 4 10.29 7.01 5.19
N THR A 5 9.59 6.04 5.77
CA THR A 5 8.14 6.04 5.97
C THR A 5 7.66 7.20 6.85
N LYS A 6 8.36 7.48 7.95
CA LYS A 6 8.03 8.63 8.81
C LYS A 6 8.18 9.95 8.06
N LYS A 7 9.27 10.11 7.31
CA LYS A 7 9.51 11.32 6.49
C LYS A 7 8.40 11.49 5.45
N GLU A 8 8.01 10.42 4.78
CA GLU A 8 6.92 10.42 3.81
C GLU A 8 5.59 10.85 4.45
N ALA A 9 5.22 10.26 5.58
CA ALA A 9 4.02 10.61 6.33
C ALA A 9 4.01 12.09 6.75
N ASP A 10 5.12 12.62 7.28
CA ASP A 10 5.27 14.01 7.70
C ASP A 10 5.11 14.97 6.52
N ILE A 11 5.69 14.66 5.37
CA ILE A 11 5.59 15.47 4.13
C ILE A 11 4.13 15.51 3.65
N ILE A 12 3.51 14.35 3.51
CA ILE A 12 2.13 14.24 3.01
C ILE A 12 1.16 14.94 3.95
N SER A 13 1.32 14.78 5.26
CA SER A 13 0.48 15.47 6.23
C SER A 13 0.57 16.98 6.11
N LYS A 14 1.76 17.55 5.92
CA LYS A 14 1.94 19.00 5.70
C LYS A 14 1.24 19.50 4.44
N ILE A 15 1.26 18.71 3.36
CA ILE A 15 0.61 19.07 2.10
C ILE A 15 -0.92 18.97 2.18
N THR A 16 -1.42 17.93 2.85
CA THR A 16 -2.84 17.55 2.84
C THR A 16 -3.60 17.93 4.10
N ASN A 17 -2.90 18.31 5.17
CA ASN A 17 -3.42 18.46 6.54
C ASN A 17 -4.04 17.14 7.08
N ALA A 18 -3.45 16.00 6.71
CA ALA A 18 -3.94 14.69 7.12
C ALA A 18 -3.49 14.33 8.55
N LYS A 19 -4.31 13.56 9.25
CA LYS A 19 -3.95 12.88 10.48
C LYS A 19 -2.88 11.83 10.19
N ILE A 20 -1.91 11.69 11.08
CA ILE A 20 -0.85 10.70 10.96
C ILE A 20 -1.02 9.65 12.06
N PHE A 21 -0.83 8.40 11.69
CA PHE A 21 -0.68 7.27 12.60
C PHE A 21 0.73 6.68 12.41
N LEU A 22 1.50 6.58 13.45
CA LEU A 22 2.89 6.07 13.41
C LEU A 22 3.08 4.97 14.46
N GLU A 23 4.09 4.15 14.24
CA GLU A 23 4.49 3.09 15.16
C GLU A 23 3.29 2.20 15.55
N ASP A 24 3.00 2.04 16.82
CA ASP A 24 1.91 1.18 17.32
C ASP A 24 0.51 1.67 16.89
N GLU A 25 0.36 2.95 16.57
CA GLU A 25 -0.90 3.50 16.04
C GLU A 25 -1.13 3.14 14.57
N ALA A 26 -0.09 2.80 13.81
CA ALA A 26 -0.20 2.36 12.42
C ALA A 26 -0.70 0.91 12.34
N SER A 27 -1.85 0.62 12.91
CA SER A 27 -2.45 -0.70 13.12
C SER A 27 -3.57 -0.99 12.13
N ALA A 28 -3.87 -2.28 11.91
CA ALA A 28 -5.00 -2.70 11.08
C ALA A 28 -6.33 -2.23 11.68
N LEU A 29 -6.45 -2.25 12.99
CA LEU A 29 -7.64 -1.78 13.69
C LEU A 29 -7.92 -0.29 13.40
N ASN A 30 -6.91 0.57 13.44
CA ASN A 30 -7.08 1.99 13.14
C ASN A 30 -7.52 2.23 11.70
N ILE A 31 -6.98 1.48 10.73
CA ILE A 31 -7.47 1.56 9.33
C ILE A 31 -8.93 1.10 9.22
N GLN A 32 -9.30 0.04 9.93
CA GLN A 32 -10.67 -0.49 9.92
C GLN A 32 -11.69 0.46 10.57
N MET A 33 -11.25 1.30 11.51
CA MET A 33 -12.10 2.30 12.18
C MET A 33 -12.29 3.58 11.37
N GLU A 34 -11.44 3.84 10.36
CA GLU A 34 -11.57 5.02 9.51
C GLU A 34 -12.63 4.79 8.42
N GLU A 35 -13.78 5.42 8.57
CA GLU A 35 -14.88 5.39 7.60
C GLU A 35 -14.68 6.42 6.50
N SER A 36 -14.61 5.97 5.25
CA SER A 36 -14.58 6.83 4.05
C SER A 36 -13.57 7.99 4.12
N PRO A 37 -12.29 7.75 4.51
CA PRO A 37 -11.32 8.82 4.50
C PRO A 37 -11.19 9.38 3.08
N LYS A 38 -11.08 10.70 2.93
CA LYS A 38 -10.97 11.32 1.61
C LYS A 38 -9.78 10.79 0.83
N ILE A 39 -8.65 10.69 1.51
CA ILE A 39 -7.42 10.03 1.03
C ILE A 39 -6.92 9.14 2.16
N LEU A 40 -6.61 7.91 1.85
CA LEU A 40 -5.87 7.01 2.73
C LEU A 40 -4.49 6.77 2.12
N HIS A 41 -3.43 7.10 2.86
CA HIS A 41 -2.07 6.81 2.46
C HIS A 41 -1.42 5.85 3.45
N VAL A 42 -0.97 4.71 2.96
CA VAL A 42 -0.35 3.65 3.75
C VAL A 42 1.07 3.43 3.25
N ALA A 43 2.03 3.92 4.02
CA ALA A 43 3.46 3.76 3.76
C ALA A 43 4.01 2.62 4.62
N THR A 44 3.89 1.38 4.14
CA THR A 44 4.34 0.18 4.85
C THR A 44 4.55 -0.97 3.87
N HIS A 45 4.96 -2.14 4.35
CA HIS A 45 5.08 -3.33 3.53
C HIS A 45 3.71 -3.88 3.12
N SER A 46 3.63 -4.42 1.91
CA SER A 46 2.57 -5.32 1.49
C SER A 46 3.10 -6.74 1.38
N PHE A 47 2.23 -7.73 1.35
CA PHE A 47 2.63 -9.12 1.18
C PHE A 47 1.80 -9.81 0.10
N TYR A 48 2.41 -10.81 -0.51
CA TYR A 48 1.75 -11.76 -1.39
C TYR A 48 2.25 -13.19 -1.15
N ILE A 49 1.34 -14.13 -1.07
CA ILE A 49 1.63 -15.55 -0.89
C ILE A 49 1.35 -16.27 -2.21
N GLY A 50 2.41 -16.66 -2.91
CA GLY A 50 2.33 -17.39 -4.16
C GLY A 50 1.85 -18.85 -4.00
N ASP A 51 1.73 -19.56 -5.13
CA ASP A 51 1.33 -20.96 -5.16
C ASP A 51 2.46 -21.95 -4.80
N ASN A 52 3.69 -21.47 -4.60
CA ASN A 52 4.84 -22.31 -4.37
C ASN A 52 4.90 -22.86 -2.93
N LYS A 53 5.29 -24.14 -2.79
CA LYS A 53 5.41 -24.83 -1.50
C LYS A 53 6.42 -24.21 -0.52
N ASN A 54 7.31 -23.35 -0.99
CA ASN A 54 8.31 -22.66 -0.16
C ASN A 54 7.76 -21.40 0.53
N ASP A 55 6.58 -20.92 0.16
CA ASP A 55 5.95 -19.75 0.76
C ASP A 55 5.18 -20.09 2.06
N ASN A 56 5.22 -21.37 2.47
CA ASN A 56 4.49 -21.86 3.64
C ASN A 56 4.94 -21.26 4.98
N LEU A 57 6.21 -20.86 5.11
CA LEU A 57 6.72 -20.24 6.35
C LEU A 57 6.06 -18.89 6.66
N PHE A 58 5.71 -18.13 5.62
CA PHE A 58 5.02 -16.85 5.79
C PHE A 58 3.53 -17.07 6.10
N SER A 59 2.92 -18.06 5.45
CA SER A 59 1.51 -18.41 5.68
C SER A 59 1.28 -18.97 7.09
N GLU A 60 2.25 -19.70 7.66
CA GLU A 60 2.16 -20.22 9.02
C GLU A 60 2.13 -19.11 10.08
N ASN A 61 2.86 -18.01 9.88
CA ASN A 61 2.84 -16.87 10.79
C ASN A 61 1.56 -16.04 10.70
N ILE A 62 0.97 -15.91 9.51
CA ILE A 62 -0.27 -15.13 9.28
C ILE A 62 -1.51 -15.93 9.70
N PHE A 63 -1.47 -17.27 9.60
CA PHE A 63 -2.62 -18.12 9.82
C PHE A 63 -2.42 -19.14 10.96
N SER A 64 -1.45 -18.93 11.85
CA SER A 64 -1.05 -19.89 12.89
C SER A 64 -2.19 -20.36 13.81
N ASN A 65 -3.30 -19.65 13.85
CA ASN A 65 -4.48 -20.03 14.64
C ASN A 65 -5.60 -20.74 13.88
N SER A 66 -5.47 -20.96 12.56
CA SER A 66 -6.64 -21.42 11.78
C SER A 66 -6.39 -22.63 10.88
N ILE A 67 -5.16 -22.96 10.49
CA ILE A 67 -4.94 -24.00 9.47
C ILE A 67 -3.68 -24.83 9.78
N THR A 68 -3.78 -25.76 10.71
CA THR A 68 -2.90 -26.92 10.73
C THR A 68 -3.39 -27.88 9.65
N ASN A 69 -2.78 -27.86 8.49
CA ASN A 69 -2.69 -28.91 7.49
C ASN A 69 -2.48 -28.28 6.12
N ASN A 70 -1.35 -28.45 5.51
CA ASN A 70 -0.96 -28.42 4.08
C ASN A 70 -2.05 -28.04 3.01
N LYS A 71 -3.06 -27.25 3.37
CA LYS A 71 -4.12 -26.80 2.47
C LYS A 71 -3.71 -25.50 1.81
N ARG A 72 -3.69 -25.54 0.50
CA ARG A 72 -3.60 -24.37 -0.38
C ARG A 72 -4.63 -23.32 0.07
N ILE A 73 -4.21 -22.08 0.22
CA ILE A 73 -5.16 -20.98 0.46
C ILE A 73 -6.00 -20.81 -0.79
N GLU A 74 -7.24 -21.29 -0.75
CA GLU A 74 -8.12 -21.31 -1.94
C GLU A 74 -8.63 -19.91 -2.29
N ASN A 75 -8.78 -19.02 -1.31
CA ASN A 75 -9.26 -17.66 -1.56
C ASN A 75 -8.09 -16.71 -1.92
N PRO A 76 -8.00 -16.23 -3.17
CA PRO A 76 -6.93 -15.33 -3.59
C PRO A 76 -6.83 -14.03 -2.77
N LEU A 77 -7.94 -13.56 -2.19
CA LEU A 77 -7.96 -12.34 -1.37
C LEU A 77 -7.29 -12.51 0.00
N LEU A 78 -7.06 -13.75 0.43
CA LEU A 78 -6.27 -14.05 1.64
C LEU A 78 -4.77 -14.10 1.36
N ARG A 79 -4.37 -14.13 0.10
CA ARG A 79 -2.97 -14.24 -0.29
C ARG A 79 -2.24 -12.91 -0.40
N SER A 80 -2.94 -11.81 -0.31
CA SER A 80 -2.35 -10.47 -0.38
C SER A 80 -2.92 -9.57 0.69
N GLY A 81 -2.15 -8.58 1.09
CA GLY A 81 -2.56 -7.63 2.11
C GLY A 81 -1.45 -6.66 2.47
N ILE A 82 -1.66 -5.95 3.56
CA ILE A 82 -0.79 -4.92 4.08
C ILE A 82 -0.27 -5.39 5.44
N VAL A 83 1.02 -5.17 5.70
CA VAL A 83 1.67 -5.48 6.98
C VAL A 83 1.72 -4.20 7.82
N LEU A 84 1.17 -4.23 9.00
CA LEU A 84 1.00 -3.09 9.89
C LEU A 84 1.66 -3.35 11.25
N ALA A 85 1.51 -2.39 12.17
CA ALA A 85 2.02 -2.54 13.53
C ALA A 85 1.43 -3.78 14.20
N GLY A 86 2.26 -4.52 14.92
CA GLY A 86 1.85 -5.76 15.60
C GLY A 86 2.21 -7.04 14.85
N ALA A 87 2.45 -7.01 13.53
CA ALA A 87 2.72 -8.20 12.72
C ALA A 87 3.91 -9.05 13.20
N ASN A 88 4.92 -8.43 13.84
CA ASN A 88 6.06 -9.15 14.42
C ASN A 88 5.75 -9.82 15.78
N TYR A 89 4.59 -9.54 16.37
CA TYR A 89 4.20 -10.02 17.71
C TYR A 89 2.72 -10.43 17.73
N PRO A 90 2.28 -11.36 16.88
CA PRO A 90 0.85 -11.71 16.75
C PRO A 90 0.26 -12.24 18.05
N ASP A 91 1.07 -12.87 18.89
CA ASP A 91 0.62 -13.45 20.17
C ASP A 91 0.32 -12.40 21.27
N LYS A 92 0.75 -11.15 21.09
CA LYS A 92 0.58 -10.10 22.10
C LYS A 92 -0.73 -9.35 21.98
N ASN A 93 -1.39 -9.39 20.83
CA ASN A 93 -2.63 -8.68 20.61
C ASN A 93 -3.66 -9.57 19.92
N LEU A 94 -4.56 -10.14 20.68
CA LEU A 94 -5.64 -11.01 20.19
C LEU A 94 -6.67 -10.28 19.29
N LYS A 95 -6.64 -8.95 19.24
CA LYS A 95 -7.59 -8.14 18.46
C LYS A 95 -7.02 -7.62 17.15
N ASP A 96 -5.70 -7.54 17.05
CA ASP A 96 -5.00 -7.01 15.87
C ASP A 96 -3.71 -7.81 15.69
N ASP A 97 -3.66 -8.62 14.65
CA ASP A 97 -2.49 -9.46 14.33
C ASP A 97 -1.45 -8.71 13.48
N GLY A 98 -1.72 -7.43 13.18
CA GLY A 98 -0.85 -6.59 12.36
C GLY A 98 -0.92 -6.86 10.86
N TYR A 99 -1.86 -7.69 10.41
CA TYR A 99 -2.11 -7.96 9.00
C TYR A 99 -3.49 -7.45 8.58
N LEU A 100 -3.55 -6.82 7.43
CA LEU A 100 -4.81 -6.40 6.80
C LEU A 100 -4.88 -7.06 5.42
N THR A 101 -5.55 -8.21 5.35
CA THR A 101 -5.70 -8.98 4.11
C THR A 101 -6.57 -8.25 3.09
N ALA A 102 -6.42 -8.55 1.81
CA ALA A 102 -7.30 -8.01 0.78
C ALA A 102 -8.77 -8.40 1.03
N LEU A 103 -9.04 -9.56 1.64
CA LEU A 103 -10.40 -9.94 2.04
C LEU A 103 -10.98 -8.99 3.08
N GLU A 104 -10.20 -8.59 4.08
CA GLU A 104 -10.62 -7.63 5.11
C GLU A 104 -10.80 -6.25 4.50
N VAL A 105 -9.84 -5.77 3.68
CA VAL A 105 -9.97 -4.52 2.92
C VAL A 105 -11.28 -4.49 2.14
N SER A 106 -11.66 -5.59 1.47
CA SER A 106 -12.89 -5.64 0.66
C SER A 106 -14.18 -5.47 1.45
N LYS A 107 -14.13 -5.61 2.79
CA LYS A 107 -15.27 -5.45 3.70
C LYS A 107 -15.36 -4.05 4.31
N LEU A 108 -14.34 -3.21 4.10
CA LEU A 108 -14.33 -1.84 4.61
C LEU A 108 -15.30 -0.95 3.85
N ASN A 109 -15.73 0.13 4.48
CA ASN A 109 -16.57 1.12 3.84
C ASN A 109 -15.73 2.35 3.43
N TRP A 110 -15.27 2.35 2.19
CA TRP A 110 -14.53 3.45 1.59
C TRP A 110 -15.34 4.17 0.49
N ASN A 111 -16.68 4.10 0.59
CA ASN A 111 -17.57 4.85 -0.29
C ASN A 111 -17.34 6.36 -0.11
N GLY A 112 -16.86 7.03 -1.15
CA GLY A 112 -16.48 8.45 -1.08
C GLY A 112 -14.99 8.71 -0.91
N THR A 113 -14.17 7.68 -0.62
CA THR A 113 -12.72 7.79 -0.66
C THR A 113 -12.25 8.07 -2.09
N GLU A 114 -11.55 9.19 -2.28
CA GLU A 114 -11.08 9.62 -3.59
C GLU A 114 -9.84 8.84 -4.04
N LEU A 115 -8.91 8.56 -3.10
CA LEU A 115 -7.65 7.90 -3.42
C LEU A 115 -7.13 7.07 -2.24
N VAL A 116 -6.77 5.82 -2.52
CA VAL A 116 -6.00 4.98 -1.61
C VAL A 116 -4.60 4.81 -2.19
N VAL A 117 -3.58 5.18 -1.43
CA VAL A 117 -2.17 4.99 -1.81
C VAL A 117 -1.56 3.92 -0.93
N VAL A 118 -0.89 2.95 -1.53
CA VAL A 118 -0.03 1.99 -0.83
C VAL A 118 1.35 2.10 -1.45
N SER A 119 2.24 2.83 -0.79
CA SER A 119 3.59 3.13 -1.28
C SER A 119 4.64 2.11 -0.86
N GLY A 120 4.27 1.20 0.03
CA GLY A 120 5.16 0.14 0.49
C GLY A 120 5.34 -0.97 -0.52
N CYS A 121 6.44 -1.67 -0.35
CA CYS A 121 6.90 -2.74 -1.23
C CYS A 121 6.30 -4.09 -0.85
N GLU A 122 6.22 -4.97 -1.82
CA GLU A 122 5.95 -6.38 -1.59
C GLU A 122 7.14 -7.02 -0.86
N SER A 123 6.99 -7.37 0.41
CA SER A 123 8.02 -8.00 1.24
C SER A 123 8.00 -9.54 1.14
N GLY A 124 7.36 -10.09 0.13
CA GLY A 124 7.35 -11.53 -0.12
C GLY A 124 8.62 -11.99 -0.85
N GLN A 125 9.35 -12.94 -0.30
CA GLN A 125 10.39 -13.70 -1.01
C GLN A 125 9.79 -14.62 -2.10
N GLY A 126 8.68 -14.27 -2.67
CA GLY A 126 8.02 -14.97 -3.77
C GLY A 126 8.44 -14.40 -5.12
N ASP A 127 8.66 -15.28 -6.07
CA ASP A 127 9.02 -14.99 -7.46
C ASP A 127 8.21 -13.79 -8.00
N LEU A 128 8.88 -12.76 -8.49
CA LEU A 128 8.34 -11.56 -9.18
C LEU A 128 7.42 -11.88 -10.39
N LYS A 129 7.07 -13.13 -10.57
CA LYS A 129 6.29 -13.63 -11.72
C LYS A 129 4.80 -13.39 -11.66
N SER A 130 4.26 -13.02 -10.50
CA SER A 130 2.81 -12.84 -10.41
C SER A 130 2.48 -11.45 -9.87
N GLY A 131 2.08 -10.54 -10.71
CA GLY A 131 1.36 -9.34 -10.29
C GLY A 131 0.02 -9.64 -9.58
N GLU A 132 -0.20 -10.88 -9.15
CA GLU A 132 -1.46 -11.35 -8.53
C GLU A 132 -1.72 -10.71 -7.18
N GLY A 133 -0.68 -10.44 -6.38
CA GLY A 133 -0.82 -9.77 -5.08
C GLY A 133 -1.36 -8.36 -5.20
N VAL A 134 -0.77 -7.59 -6.11
CA VAL A 134 -1.24 -6.24 -6.44
C VAL A 134 -2.66 -6.26 -7.00
N TYR A 135 -3.01 -7.29 -7.81
CA TYR A 135 -4.37 -7.46 -8.34
C TYR A 135 -5.38 -7.76 -7.23
N GLY A 136 -5.03 -8.57 -6.24
CA GLY A 136 -5.88 -8.87 -5.08
C GLY A 136 -6.21 -7.61 -4.28
N LEU A 137 -5.19 -6.87 -3.89
CA LEU A 137 -5.35 -5.64 -3.12
C LEU A 137 -6.06 -4.54 -3.91
N LYS A 138 -5.69 -4.32 -5.18
CA LYS A 138 -6.37 -3.40 -6.09
C LYS A 138 -7.87 -3.66 -6.18
N ARG A 139 -8.25 -4.92 -6.37
CA ARG A 139 -9.64 -5.34 -6.44
C ARG A 139 -10.38 -5.10 -5.12
N ALA A 140 -9.73 -5.42 -4.01
CA ALA A 140 -10.29 -5.23 -2.67
C ALA A 140 -10.56 -3.75 -2.38
N ILE A 141 -9.64 -2.85 -2.73
CA ILE A 141 -9.80 -1.39 -2.59
C ILE A 141 -10.99 -0.89 -3.41
N ALA A 142 -11.14 -1.38 -4.64
CA ALA A 142 -12.28 -1.02 -5.48
C ALA A 142 -13.61 -1.56 -4.93
N VAL A 143 -13.63 -2.78 -4.39
CA VAL A 143 -14.82 -3.39 -3.75
C VAL A 143 -15.20 -2.63 -2.48
N ALA A 144 -14.23 -2.16 -1.70
CA ALA A 144 -14.45 -1.30 -0.54
C ALA A 144 -15.11 0.05 -0.89
N GLY A 145 -15.11 0.45 -2.19
CA GLY A 145 -15.79 1.65 -2.67
C GLY A 145 -14.87 2.84 -2.96
N ALA A 146 -13.55 2.70 -2.85
CA ALA A 146 -12.63 3.76 -3.20
C ALA A 146 -12.63 4.04 -4.71
N ARG A 147 -12.59 5.32 -5.10
CA ARG A 147 -12.65 5.74 -6.52
C ARG A 147 -11.38 5.42 -7.28
N SER A 148 -10.24 5.50 -6.62
CA SER A 148 -8.95 5.20 -7.24
C SER A 148 -7.95 4.65 -6.23
N SER A 149 -6.95 3.96 -6.75
CA SER A 149 -5.80 3.51 -5.96
C SER A 149 -4.50 3.77 -6.71
N LEU A 150 -3.45 4.11 -5.96
CA LEU A 150 -2.07 4.19 -6.43
C LEU A 150 -1.26 3.15 -5.65
N LEU A 151 -0.76 2.13 -6.34
CA LEU A 151 -0.07 1.01 -5.73
C LEU A 151 1.35 0.91 -6.25
N SER A 152 2.30 0.56 -5.38
CA SER A 152 3.64 0.16 -5.78
C SER A 152 3.63 -1.30 -6.27
N LEU A 153 4.25 -1.56 -7.41
CA LEU A 153 4.32 -2.88 -8.04
C LEU A 153 5.54 -3.69 -7.59
N TRP A 154 6.57 -3.03 -7.11
CA TRP A 154 7.82 -3.60 -6.61
C TRP A 154 8.52 -2.66 -5.64
N GLU A 155 9.58 -3.15 -5.02
CA GLU A 155 10.36 -2.42 -4.04
C GLU A 155 11.11 -1.22 -4.65
N VAL A 156 10.96 -0.06 -4.01
CA VAL A 156 11.65 1.19 -4.34
C VAL A 156 12.37 1.71 -3.11
N ASP A 157 13.49 2.38 -3.31
CA ASP A 157 14.24 3.06 -2.24
C ASP A 157 13.34 4.03 -1.46
N ASP A 158 13.37 3.95 -0.14
CA ASP A 158 12.51 4.74 0.76
C ASP A 158 12.63 6.26 0.53
N LYS A 159 13.85 6.75 0.26
CA LYS A 159 14.08 8.19 0.04
C LYS A 159 13.51 8.64 -1.29
N ALA A 160 13.69 7.82 -2.33
CA ALA A 160 13.13 8.07 -3.64
C ALA A 160 11.58 8.04 -3.59
N THR A 161 11.01 7.09 -2.85
CA THR A 161 9.55 6.98 -2.64
C THR A 161 9.00 8.23 -1.96
N ALA A 162 9.62 8.68 -0.85
CA ALA A 162 9.17 9.86 -0.14
C ALA A 162 9.19 11.13 -1.03
N GLU A 163 10.24 11.33 -1.86
CA GLU A 163 10.33 12.45 -2.79
C GLU A 163 9.34 12.32 -3.96
N PHE A 164 9.14 11.09 -4.44
CA PHE A 164 8.13 10.82 -5.47
C PHE A 164 6.73 11.17 -4.97
N MET A 165 6.38 10.74 -3.76
CA MET A 165 5.08 11.02 -3.17
C MET A 165 4.91 12.51 -2.88
N GLU A 166 5.95 13.21 -2.40
CA GLU A 166 5.92 14.67 -2.25
C GLU A 166 5.54 15.35 -3.57
N SER A 167 6.27 15.07 -4.64
CA SER A 167 6.01 15.63 -5.97
C SER A 167 4.60 15.31 -6.47
N PHE A 168 4.16 14.06 -6.30
CA PHE A 168 2.82 13.62 -6.69
C PHE A 168 1.71 14.38 -5.94
N TYR A 169 1.81 14.46 -4.61
CA TYR A 169 0.81 15.15 -3.79
C TYR A 169 0.77 16.67 -4.01
N LEU A 170 1.91 17.31 -4.24
CA LEU A 170 1.96 18.74 -4.62
C LEU A 170 1.19 19.00 -5.91
N LYS A 171 1.32 18.13 -6.91
CA LYS A 171 0.58 18.24 -8.17
C LYS A 171 -0.91 17.97 -7.99
N LEU A 172 -1.30 16.98 -7.20
CA LEU A 172 -2.69 16.76 -6.85
C LEU A 172 -3.28 18.00 -6.18
N LYS A 173 -2.55 18.60 -5.23
CA LYS A 173 -2.99 19.78 -4.48
C LYS A 173 -3.08 21.03 -5.36
N SER A 174 -2.27 21.12 -6.41
CA SER A 174 -2.36 22.19 -7.42
C SER A 174 -3.57 22.04 -8.37
N GLY A 175 -4.34 20.95 -8.25
CA GLY A 175 -5.53 20.68 -9.07
C GLY A 175 -5.28 19.85 -10.31
N GLU A 176 -4.09 19.26 -10.47
CA GLU A 176 -3.87 18.30 -11.56
C GLU A 176 -4.75 17.05 -11.38
N SER A 177 -5.14 16.46 -12.50
CA SER A 177 -5.77 15.13 -12.46
C SER A 177 -4.80 14.08 -11.94
N ARG A 178 -5.30 13.02 -11.29
CA ARG A 178 -4.49 11.94 -10.72
C ARG A 178 -3.54 11.35 -11.75
N SER A 179 -4.02 11.11 -12.97
CA SER A 179 -3.19 10.57 -14.06
C SER A 179 -2.11 11.55 -14.52
N LYS A 180 -2.44 12.85 -14.60
CA LYS A 180 -1.48 13.88 -15.01
C LYS A 180 -0.43 14.11 -13.93
N ALA A 181 -0.84 14.18 -12.66
CA ALA A 181 0.06 14.27 -11.51
C ALA A 181 1.06 13.11 -11.49
N LEU A 182 0.58 11.87 -11.68
CA LEU A 182 1.46 10.70 -11.76
C LEU A 182 2.42 10.78 -12.95
N SER A 183 1.91 11.05 -14.16
CA SER A 183 2.74 11.13 -15.37
C SER A 183 3.80 12.23 -15.29
N ASN A 184 3.44 13.40 -14.74
CA ASN A 184 4.38 14.52 -14.58
C ASN A 184 5.45 14.18 -13.52
N THR A 185 5.07 13.53 -12.40
CA THR A 185 6.04 13.05 -11.41
C THR A 185 7.00 12.01 -12.00
N GLN A 186 6.48 11.04 -12.76
CA GLN A 186 7.31 10.05 -13.46
C GLN A 186 8.27 10.71 -14.47
N LYS A 187 7.81 11.78 -15.15
CA LYS A 187 8.67 12.55 -16.06
C LYS A 187 9.80 13.27 -15.32
N GLU A 188 9.51 13.90 -14.18
CA GLU A 188 10.52 14.54 -13.33
C GLU A 188 11.59 13.56 -12.87
N PHE A 189 11.19 12.35 -12.47
CA PHE A 189 12.14 11.33 -12.05
C PHE A 189 13.01 10.79 -13.17
N ARG A 190 12.53 10.75 -14.41
CA ARG A 190 13.37 10.42 -15.58
C ARG A 190 14.48 11.42 -15.83
N GLU A 191 14.30 12.66 -15.39
CA GLU A 191 15.25 13.78 -15.56
C GLU A 191 15.85 14.20 -14.19
N HIS A 192 15.73 13.37 -13.16
CA HIS A 192 16.10 13.70 -11.78
C HIS A 192 17.61 13.96 -11.65
N PRO A 193 18.05 14.95 -10.81
CA PRO A 193 19.48 15.22 -10.59
C PRO A 193 20.28 14.00 -10.10
N ILE A 194 19.64 13.13 -9.29
CA ILE A 194 20.23 11.88 -8.82
C ILE A 194 20.06 10.83 -9.92
N LYS A 195 21.15 10.48 -10.61
CA LYS A 195 21.13 9.51 -11.73
C LYS A 195 20.52 8.15 -11.38
N ALA A 196 20.74 7.66 -10.15
CA ALA A 196 20.17 6.40 -9.71
C ALA A 196 18.63 6.41 -9.73
N TRP A 197 18.01 7.57 -9.53
CA TRP A 197 16.56 7.72 -9.52
C TRP A 197 15.95 7.90 -10.91
N GLN A 198 16.76 8.13 -11.93
CA GLN A 198 16.33 8.15 -13.33
C GLN A 198 15.99 6.75 -13.86
N HIS A 199 16.42 5.70 -13.13
CA HIS A 199 16.16 4.33 -13.55
C HIS A 199 14.67 3.98 -13.46
N PRO A 200 14.08 3.32 -14.47
CA PRO A 200 12.66 2.96 -14.46
C PRO A 200 12.21 2.19 -13.20
N ASN A 201 13.11 1.44 -12.60
CA ASN A 201 12.81 0.72 -11.36
C ASN A 201 12.34 1.63 -10.21
N VAL A 202 12.65 2.93 -10.25
CA VAL A 202 12.23 3.90 -9.24
C VAL A 202 10.85 4.49 -9.57
N TRP A 203 10.70 5.07 -10.74
CA TRP A 203 9.52 5.85 -11.08
C TRP A 203 8.39 5.04 -11.76
N ALA A 204 8.69 3.91 -12.40
CA ALA A 204 7.70 3.08 -13.05
C ALA A 204 7.01 2.09 -12.09
N ALA A 205 7.42 2.06 -10.82
CA ALA A 205 6.81 1.20 -9.82
C ALA A 205 5.35 1.55 -9.51
N PHE A 206 4.95 2.79 -9.68
CA PHE A 206 3.65 3.27 -9.23
C PHE A 206 2.59 3.19 -10.32
N GLN A 207 1.50 2.47 -10.04
CA GLN A 207 0.37 2.28 -10.94
C GLN A 207 -0.91 2.89 -10.36
N LEU A 208 -1.51 3.82 -11.12
CA LEU A 208 -2.83 4.37 -10.84
C LEU A 208 -3.92 3.48 -11.43
N ASN A 209 -4.97 3.23 -10.66
CA ASN A 209 -6.15 2.48 -11.08
C ASN A 209 -7.42 3.24 -10.68
N GLY A 210 -8.49 3.09 -11.47
CA GLY A 210 -9.79 3.72 -11.20
C GLY A 210 -9.90 5.14 -11.77
N ASP A 211 -10.47 6.05 -10.99
CA ASP A 211 -10.75 7.42 -11.44
C ASP A 211 -9.45 8.22 -11.64
N TRP A 212 -9.31 8.77 -12.82
CA TRP A 212 -8.14 9.54 -13.26
C TRP A 212 -8.27 11.05 -13.09
N ARG A 213 -9.48 11.55 -12.80
CA ARG A 213 -9.82 12.98 -12.71
C ARG A 213 -9.17 13.68 -11.52
N PRO A 214 -9.22 15.02 -11.42
CA PRO A 214 -8.76 15.75 -10.23
C PRO A 214 -9.46 15.27 -8.95
N ILE A 215 -8.78 15.39 -7.82
CA ILE A 215 -9.40 15.18 -6.50
C ILE A 215 -10.18 16.44 -6.14
N ASN A 216 -11.38 16.25 -5.69
CA ASN A 216 -12.17 17.33 -5.10
C ASN A 216 -11.83 17.43 -3.59
N TRP A 217 -10.91 18.34 -3.26
CA TRP A 217 -10.35 18.52 -1.89
C TRP A 217 -11.36 19.01 -0.88
#